data_5709f7f5839d1b20a7b9da7b5b390007
#
_entry.id   5709f7f5839d1b20a7b9da7b5b390007
#
_cell.length_a   1.000
_cell.length_b   1.000
_cell.length_c   1.000
_cell.angle_alpha   90.00
_cell.angle_beta   90.00
_cell.angle_gamma   90.00
#
_symmetry.space_group_name_H-M   'P 1'
#
loop_
_entity.id
_entity.type
_entity.pdbx_description
1 polymer ?
#
loop_
_entity_poly.entity_id
_entity_poly.type
_entity_poly.pdbx_seq_one_letter_code
_entity_poly.pdbx_strand_id
1 'polypeptide(L)'
;MQRRIVSLVQKVSFFDPERIAAFREMICSDTVEEREEALNKILPYQQGDFKALYEALEGNPVTIRFLDPPLHEFVPTEEADIEKLAAAKNKSVEEIKALCNSLHEFNPMMGHRGCRLAVTYPEIAKMQTKAVIRAAIEVQKEHPDWTVEPEIMIPLV
;
A
#
# COMPACT_ATOMS: atom_id res chain seq x y z
N MET A 1 -29.08 -3.44 -3.41
CA MET A 1 -27.80 -4.17 -3.28
C MET A 1 -26.80 -3.22 -2.63
N GLN A 2 -26.37 -3.49 -1.39
CA GLN A 2 -25.47 -2.58 -0.65
C GLN A 2 -24.02 -2.91 -1.04
N ARG A 3 -23.38 -2.03 -1.79
CA ARG A 3 -21.93 -2.15 -2.08
C ARG A 3 -21.15 -1.85 -0.81
N ARG A 4 -20.23 -2.72 -0.41
CA ARG A 4 -19.39 -2.50 0.75
C ARG A 4 -18.08 -1.86 0.33
N ILE A 5 -17.78 -0.69 0.87
CA ILE A 5 -16.51 0.01 0.66
C ILE A 5 -15.52 -0.45 1.72
N VAL A 6 -14.42 -1.06 1.30
CA VAL A 6 -13.37 -1.55 2.19
C VAL A 6 -12.15 -0.62 2.13
N SER A 7 -12.21 0.48 2.88
CA SER A 7 -11.04 1.35 3.07
C SER A 7 -10.25 1.06 4.35
N LEU A 8 -10.90 0.42 5.34
CA LEU A 8 -10.31 0.21 6.68
C LEU A 8 -9.30 -0.94 6.75
N VAL A 9 -9.48 -1.99 5.95
CA VAL A 9 -8.61 -3.18 6.00
C VAL A 9 -7.16 -2.84 5.64
N GLN A 10 -6.95 -1.92 4.73
CA GLN A 10 -5.61 -1.50 4.33
C GLN A 10 -4.81 -0.86 5.47
N LYS A 11 -5.45 -0.02 6.30
CA LYS A 11 -4.71 0.71 7.35
C LYS A 11 -4.17 -0.23 8.43
N VAL A 12 -4.94 -1.20 8.88
CA VAL A 12 -4.52 -2.16 9.92
C VAL A 12 -3.43 -3.11 9.40
N SER A 13 -3.53 -3.56 8.16
CA SER A 13 -2.59 -4.48 7.53
C SER A 13 -1.19 -3.87 7.31
N PHE A 14 -1.09 -2.55 7.09
CA PHE A 14 0.17 -1.88 6.80
C PHE A 14 1.07 -1.65 8.02
N PHE A 15 0.50 -1.59 9.22
CA PHE A 15 1.25 -1.33 10.46
C PHE A 15 1.81 -2.59 11.14
N ASP A 16 1.68 -3.75 10.51
CA ASP A 16 2.39 -4.96 10.93
C ASP A 16 3.91 -4.72 10.84
N PRO A 17 4.70 -5.10 11.86
CA PRO A 17 6.14 -4.83 11.91
C PRO A 17 6.92 -5.32 10.69
N GLU A 18 6.54 -6.47 10.11
CA GLU A 18 7.21 -7.00 8.91
C GLU A 18 6.83 -6.23 7.66
N ARG A 19 5.59 -5.79 7.56
CA ARG A 19 5.05 -5.07 6.40
C ARG A 19 5.49 -3.62 6.37
N ILE A 20 5.51 -2.94 7.53
CA ILE A 20 5.89 -1.53 7.62
C ILE A 20 7.34 -1.30 7.18
N ALA A 21 8.24 -2.27 7.42
CA ALA A 21 9.62 -2.20 6.96
C ALA A 21 9.70 -2.10 5.43
N ALA A 22 8.94 -2.94 4.70
CA ALA A 22 8.90 -2.90 3.24
C ALA A 22 8.26 -1.59 2.71
N PHE A 23 7.25 -1.05 3.40
CA PHE A 23 6.68 0.27 3.07
C PHE A 23 7.68 1.40 3.26
N ARG A 24 8.43 1.39 4.36
CA ARG A 24 9.50 2.36 4.62
C ARG A 24 10.61 2.28 3.56
N GLU A 25 11.00 1.07 3.17
CA GLU A 25 11.95 0.85 2.06
C GLU A 25 11.43 1.44 0.74
N MET A 26 10.16 1.22 0.42
CA MET A 26 9.51 1.77 -0.78
C MET A 26 9.51 3.30 -0.78
N ILE A 27 9.18 3.92 0.34
CA ILE A 27 9.12 5.39 0.46
C ILE A 27 10.51 6.01 0.34
N CYS A 28 11.54 5.35 0.90
CA CYS A 28 12.93 5.82 0.89
C CYS A 28 13.72 5.39 -0.35
N SER A 29 13.08 4.81 -1.35
CA SER A 29 13.72 4.41 -2.61
C SER A 29 13.95 5.63 -3.51
N ASP A 30 15.15 5.76 -4.05
CA ASP A 30 15.52 6.84 -4.95
C ASP A 30 15.20 6.49 -6.40
N THR A 31 15.30 5.21 -6.77
CA THR A 31 15.05 4.72 -8.12
C THR A 31 13.73 3.95 -8.24
N VAL A 32 13.24 3.81 -9.47
CA VAL A 32 12.04 3.01 -9.76
C VAL A 32 12.30 1.54 -9.47
N GLU A 33 13.49 1.06 -9.83
CA GLU A 33 13.91 -0.34 -9.63
C GLU A 33 13.91 -0.73 -8.16
N GLU A 34 14.50 0.08 -7.29
CA GLU A 34 14.48 -0.15 -5.84
C GLU A 34 13.06 -0.14 -5.27
N ARG A 35 12.21 0.76 -5.80
CA ARG A 35 10.82 0.84 -5.38
C ARG A 35 10.04 -0.39 -5.82
N GLU A 36 10.27 -0.88 -7.04
CA GLU A 36 9.66 -2.12 -7.53
C GLU A 36 10.11 -3.34 -6.72
N GLU A 37 11.36 -3.42 -6.28
CA GLU A 37 11.83 -4.48 -5.39
C GLU A 37 11.09 -4.47 -4.04
N ALA A 38 10.93 -3.31 -3.43
CA ALA A 38 10.16 -3.16 -2.19
C ALA A 38 8.68 -3.51 -2.40
N LEU A 39 8.09 -3.08 -3.51
CA LEU A 39 6.70 -3.39 -3.89
C LEU A 39 6.50 -4.89 -4.13
N ASN A 40 7.48 -5.59 -4.68
CA ASN A 40 7.43 -7.04 -4.85
C ASN A 40 7.42 -7.80 -3.51
N LYS A 41 8.01 -7.23 -2.45
CA LYS A 41 7.88 -7.77 -1.09
C LYS A 41 6.48 -7.56 -0.52
N ILE A 42 5.84 -6.43 -0.85
CA ILE A 42 4.50 -6.05 -0.36
C ILE A 42 3.38 -6.80 -1.10
N LEU A 43 3.57 -7.07 -2.40
CA LEU A 43 2.56 -7.67 -3.27
C LEU A 43 1.91 -8.95 -2.70
N PRO A 44 2.66 -9.97 -2.23
CA PRO A 44 2.06 -11.20 -1.72
C PRO A 44 1.22 -10.96 -0.45
N TYR A 45 1.61 -10.04 0.41
CA TYR A 45 0.82 -9.69 1.59
C TYR A 45 -0.53 -9.08 1.20
N GLN A 46 -0.52 -8.11 0.28
CA GLN A 46 -1.77 -7.50 -0.19
C GLN A 46 -2.64 -8.48 -0.96
N GLN A 47 -2.05 -9.32 -1.79
CA GLN A 47 -2.79 -10.36 -2.52
C GLN A 47 -3.49 -11.32 -1.56
N GLY A 48 -2.81 -11.76 -0.49
CA GLY A 48 -3.38 -12.60 0.55
C GLY A 48 -4.51 -11.91 1.33
N ASP A 49 -4.34 -10.64 1.67
CA ASP A 49 -5.37 -9.85 2.35
C ASP A 49 -6.63 -9.69 1.48
N PHE A 50 -6.47 -9.41 0.18
CA PHE A 50 -7.61 -9.31 -0.74
C PHE A 50 -8.26 -10.66 -0.98
N LYS A 51 -7.48 -11.75 -1.06
CA LYS A 51 -8.01 -13.10 -1.17
C LYS A 51 -8.92 -13.42 0.01
N ALA A 52 -8.44 -13.26 1.24
CA ALA A 52 -9.22 -13.49 2.44
C ALA A 52 -10.48 -12.60 2.51
N LEU A 53 -10.39 -11.37 2.00
CA LEU A 53 -11.52 -10.46 1.91
C LEU A 53 -12.60 -10.99 0.95
N TYR A 54 -12.21 -11.45 -0.25
CA TYR A 54 -13.16 -11.98 -1.24
C TYR A 54 -13.81 -13.28 -0.75
N GLU A 55 -13.05 -14.15 -0.09
CA GLU A 55 -13.59 -15.36 0.57
C GLU A 55 -14.65 -15.00 1.62
N ALA A 56 -14.37 -14.01 2.48
CA ALA A 56 -15.32 -13.55 3.49
C ALA A 56 -16.56 -12.86 2.91
N LEU A 57 -16.49 -12.37 1.69
CA LEU A 57 -17.60 -11.72 0.99
C LEU A 57 -18.46 -12.68 0.17
N GLU A 58 -18.01 -13.92 -0.06
CA GLU A 58 -18.77 -14.98 -0.73
C GLU A 58 -19.40 -14.52 -2.07
N GLY A 59 -18.63 -13.85 -2.92
CA GLY A 59 -19.09 -13.33 -4.21
C GLY A 59 -19.89 -12.02 -4.15
N ASN A 60 -20.03 -11.39 -2.98
CA ASN A 60 -20.64 -10.07 -2.90
C ASN A 60 -19.69 -9.00 -3.45
N PRO A 61 -20.23 -7.95 -4.11
CA PRO A 61 -19.41 -6.89 -4.71
C PRO A 61 -18.67 -6.08 -3.66
N VAL A 62 -17.46 -5.68 -3.99
CA VAL A 62 -16.58 -4.90 -3.13
C VAL A 62 -15.88 -3.78 -3.91
N THR A 63 -15.78 -2.61 -3.30
CA THR A 63 -15.01 -1.50 -3.82
C THR A 63 -13.73 -1.36 -2.97
N ILE A 64 -12.57 -1.53 -3.59
CA ILE A 64 -11.25 -1.41 -2.97
C ILE A 64 -10.66 -0.06 -3.30
N ARG A 65 -10.29 0.68 -2.28
CA ARG A 65 -9.66 1.98 -2.42
C ARG A 65 -8.15 1.85 -2.60
N PHE A 66 -7.55 2.61 -3.54
CA PHE A 66 -6.10 2.73 -3.63
C PHE A 66 -5.49 3.28 -2.34
N LEU A 67 -4.18 3.07 -2.16
CA LEU A 67 -3.43 3.53 -1.01
C LEU A 67 -3.71 5.03 -0.77
N ASP A 68 -4.37 5.32 0.33
CA ASP A 68 -4.85 6.65 0.67
C ASP A 68 -4.12 7.30 1.85
N PRO A 69 -3.62 6.57 2.86
CA PRO A 69 -2.84 7.20 3.91
C PRO A 69 -1.63 7.94 3.33
N PRO A 70 -1.36 9.18 3.76
CA PRO A 70 -0.22 9.94 3.26
C PRO A 70 1.11 9.29 3.67
N LEU A 71 2.13 9.44 2.84
CA LEU A 71 3.42 8.76 3.04
C LEU A 71 4.08 9.07 4.38
N HIS A 72 3.86 10.26 4.94
CA HIS A 72 4.43 10.63 6.24
C HIS A 72 3.89 9.81 7.42
N GLU A 73 2.74 9.15 7.29
CA GLU A 73 2.23 8.25 8.34
C GLU A 73 3.07 6.96 8.49
N PHE A 74 3.81 6.58 7.47
CA PHE A 74 4.61 5.35 7.47
C PHE A 74 6.08 5.57 7.84
N VAL A 75 6.58 6.81 7.73
CA VAL A 75 7.98 7.10 8.07
C VAL A 75 8.22 6.99 9.57
N PRO A 76 9.42 6.53 9.99
CA PRO A 76 9.72 6.38 11.39
C PRO A 76 9.86 7.76 12.06
N THR A 77 9.35 7.85 13.29
CA THR A 77 9.52 9.02 14.16
C THR A 77 10.58 8.80 15.21
N GLU A 78 10.87 7.52 15.54
CA GLU A 78 11.85 7.16 16.56
C GLU A 78 13.26 7.03 15.94
N GLU A 79 14.25 7.51 16.67
CA GLU A 79 15.66 7.56 16.24
C GLU A 79 16.21 6.16 15.94
N ALA A 80 15.88 5.16 16.76
CA ALA A 80 16.30 3.78 16.58
C ALA A 80 15.78 3.15 15.27
N ASP A 81 14.58 3.52 14.84
CA ASP A 81 14.00 3.03 13.59
C ASP A 81 14.57 3.78 12.37
N ILE A 82 14.90 5.06 12.54
CA ILE A 82 15.61 5.85 11.52
C ILE A 82 17.00 5.28 11.26
N GLU A 83 17.73 4.92 12.31
CA GLU A 83 19.05 4.28 12.19
C GLU A 83 19.00 2.93 11.47
N LYS A 84 18.01 2.08 11.80
CA LYS A 84 17.79 0.80 11.11
C LYS A 84 17.50 0.99 9.63
N LEU A 85 16.66 1.97 9.31
CA LEU A 85 16.30 2.28 7.92
C LEU A 85 17.48 2.87 7.15
N ALA A 86 18.28 3.73 7.77
CA ALA A 86 19.50 4.29 7.22
C ALA A 86 20.51 3.19 6.88
N ALA A 87 20.72 2.25 7.81
CA ALA A 87 21.59 1.08 7.59
C ALA A 87 21.07 0.18 6.46
N ALA A 88 19.77 -0.08 6.39
CA ALA A 88 19.15 -0.91 5.35
C ALA A 88 19.27 -0.28 3.95
N LYS A 89 19.28 1.05 3.86
CA LYS A 89 19.36 1.79 2.59
C LYS A 89 20.75 2.34 2.26
N ASN A 90 21.78 2.07 3.09
CA ASN A 90 23.12 2.65 2.96
C ASN A 90 23.10 4.19 2.85
N LYS A 91 22.22 4.84 3.60
CA LYS A 91 22.09 6.29 3.69
C LYS A 91 22.51 6.78 5.06
N SER A 92 22.85 8.07 5.16
CA SER A 92 23.09 8.70 6.46
C SER A 92 21.78 8.93 7.23
N VAL A 93 21.86 8.98 8.54
CA VAL A 93 20.71 9.27 9.41
C VAL A 93 20.15 10.66 9.09
N GLU A 94 21.01 11.61 8.75
CA GLU A 94 20.65 12.98 8.37
C GLU A 94 19.84 13.00 7.06
N GLU A 95 20.21 12.19 6.07
CA GLU A 95 19.47 12.08 4.81
C GLU A 95 18.07 11.50 5.03
N ILE A 96 17.94 10.47 5.85
CA ILE A 96 16.63 9.90 6.20
C ILE A 96 15.79 10.92 6.99
N LYS A 97 16.37 11.63 7.95
CA LYS A 97 15.67 12.71 8.69
C LYS A 97 15.22 13.84 7.77
N ALA A 98 16.03 14.23 6.81
CA ALA A 98 15.67 15.24 5.82
C ALA A 98 14.53 14.79 4.93
N LEU A 99 14.53 13.51 4.50
CA LEU A 99 13.47 12.92 3.71
C LEU A 99 12.14 12.87 4.52
N CYS A 100 12.19 12.40 5.78
CA CYS A 100 11.02 12.38 6.67
C CYS A 100 10.44 13.79 6.85
N ASN A 101 11.28 14.79 7.05
CA ASN A 101 10.86 16.18 7.17
C ASN A 101 10.26 16.73 5.86
N SER A 102 10.78 16.34 4.71
CA SER A 102 10.25 16.77 3.41
C SER A 102 8.87 16.18 3.10
N LEU A 103 8.58 15.01 3.66
CA LEU A 103 7.27 14.35 3.53
C LEU A 103 6.25 14.86 4.56
N HIS A 104 6.71 15.56 5.59
CA HIS A 104 5.83 16.09 6.62
C HIS A 104 4.95 17.20 6.07
N GLU A 105 3.63 16.98 6.13
CA GLU A 105 2.64 17.94 5.67
C GLU A 105 1.85 18.46 6.88
N PHE A 106 1.69 19.78 6.96
CA PHE A 106 0.93 20.41 8.04
C PHE A 106 -0.55 20.03 8.00
N ASN A 107 -1.10 19.85 6.79
CA ASN A 107 -2.45 19.37 6.58
C ASN A 107 -2.42 17.99 5.92
N PRO A 108 -2.76 16.90 6.62
CA PRO A 108 -2.76 15.54 6.06
C PRO A 108 -3.63 15.38 4.80
N MET A 109 -4.67 16.20 4.65
CA MET A 109 -5.55 16.18 3.47
C MET A 109 -4.84 16.67 2.20
N MET A 110 -3.79 17.49 2.36
CA MET A 110 -2.98 18.02 1.27
C MET A 110 -1.73 17.17 0.98
N GLY A 111 -1.48 16.15 1.79
CA GLY A 111 -0.33 15.26 1.67
C GLY A 111 -0.28 14.45 0.38
N HIS A 112 0.86 13.82 0.13
CA HIS A 112 1.10 12.97 -1.04
C HIS A 112 0.38 11.64 -0.87
N ARG A 113 -0.85 11.54 -1.39
CA ARG A 113 -1.78 10.42 -1.18
C ARG A 113 -2.73 10.22 -2.37
N GLY A 114 -3.37 9.06 -2.42
CA GLY A 114 -4.43 8.75 -3.37
C GLY A 114 -4.03 8.92 -4.83
N CYS A 115 -4.81 9.67 -5.60
CA CYS A 115 -4.56 9.93 -7.02
C CYS A 115 -3.19 10.57 -7.26
N ARG A 116 -2.77 11.53 -6.44
CA ARG A 116 -1.47 12.20 -6.57
C ARG A 116 -0.33 11.20 -6.43
N LEU A 117 -0.41 10.28 -5.47
CA LEU A 117 0.56 9.21 -5.28
C LEU A 117 0.60 8.26 -6.49
N ALA A 118 -0.56 7.89 -7.02
CA ALA A 118 -0.67 7.02 -8.19
C ALA A 118 -0.10 7.65 -9.47
N VAL A 119 -0.13 8.97 -9.59
CA VAL A 119 0.46 9.70 -10.72
C VAL A 119 1.96 9.83 -10.59
N THR A 120 2.47 10.17 -9.41
CA THR A 120 3.91 10.36 -9.17
C THR A 120 4.67 9.03 -9.14
N TYR A 121 4.05 8.00 -8.57
CA TYR A 121 4.63 6.66 -8.43
C TYR A 121 3.68 5.60 -9.01
N PRO A 122 3.55 5.53 -10.35
CA PRO A 122 2.58 4.63 -11.00
C PRO A 122 2.84 3.15 -10.73
N GLU A 123 4.05 2.76 -10.36
CA GLU A 123 4.42 1.41 -9.95
C GLU A 123 3.65 0.95 -8.71
N ILE A 124 3.33 1.86 -7.75
CA ILE A 124 2.51 1.56 -6.58
C ILE A 124 1.09 1.17 -7.00
N ALA A 125 0.47 1.98 -7.86
CA ALA A 125 -0.86 1.69 -8.38
C ALA A 125 -0.90 0.39 -9.20
N LYS A 126 0.13 0.14 -10.01
CA LYS A 126 0.29 -1.12 -10.77
C LYS A 126 0.39 -2.33 -9.84
N MET A 127 1.20 -2.25 -8.78
CA MET A 127 1.34 -3.32 -7.80
C MET A 127 0.01 -3.61 -7.12
N GLN A 128 -0.67 -2.58 -6.63
CA GLN A 128 -1.95 -2.71 -5.94
C GLN A 128 -3.04 -3.28 -6.84
N THR A 129 -3.12 -2.83 -8.10
CA THR A 129 -4.03 -3.40 -9.09
C THR A 129 -3.72 -4.88 -9.36
N LYS A 130 -2.43 -5.26 -9.48
CA LYS A 130 -2.03 -6.66 -9.61
C LYS A 130 -2.50 -7.50 -8.43
N ALA A 131 -2.34 -7.01 -7.20
CA ALA A 131 -2.79 -7.71 -5.98
C ALA A 131 -4.30 -7.95 -6.00
N VAL A 132 -5.08 -6.91 -6.29
CA VAL A 132 -6.55 -6.96 -6.37
C VAL A 132 -7.01 -8.00 -7.40
N ILE A 133 -6.50 -7.91 -8.63
CA ILE A 133 -6.95 -8.77 -9.75
C ILE A 133 -6.47 -10.21 -9.57
N ARG A 134 -5.23 -10.44 -9.12
CA ARG A 134 -4.72 -11.80 -8.88
C ARG A 134 -5.51 -12.52 -7.79
N ALA A 135 -5.79 -11.84 -6.69
CA ALA A 135 -6.63 -12.39 -5.62
C ALA A 135 -8.04 -12.74 -6.12
N ALA A 136 -8.65 -11.87 -6.95
CA ALA A 136 -9.95 -12.14 -7.53
C ALA A 136 -9.93 -13.37 -8.45
N ILE A 137 -8.91 -13.52 -9.29
CA ILE A 137 -8.75 -14.69 -10.18
C ILE A 137 -8.55 -15.98 -9.37
N GLU A 138 -7.79 -15.94 -8.27
CA GLU A 138 -7.59 -17.10 -7.41
C GLU A 138 -8.91 -17.55 -6.78
N VAL A 139 -9.65 -16.64 -6.14
CA VAL A 139 -10.92 -16.95 -5.50
C VAL A 139 -11.97 -17.40 -6.52
N GLN A 140 -12.02 -16.79 -7.71
CA GLN A 140 -12.91 -17.21 -8.79
C GLN A 140 -12.62 -18.65 -9.29
N LYS A 141 -11.36 -19.08 -9.26
CA LYS A 141 -10.99 -20.46 -9.60
C LYS A 141 -11.37 -21.46 -8.51
N GLU A 142 -11.22 -21.07 -7.26
CA GLU A 142 -11.57 -21.90 -6.09
C GLU A 142 -13.10 -22.01 -5.92
N HIS A 143 -13.82 -20.95 -6.29
CA HIS A 143 -15.29 -20.87 -6.19
C HIS A 143 -15.90 -20.47 -7.54
N PRO A 144 -16.05 -21.41 -8.49
CA PRO A 144 -16.55 -21.10 -9.84
C PRO A 144 -18.00 -20.61 -9.89
N ASP A 145 -18.78 -20.89 -8.84
CA ASP A 145 -20.17 -20.49 -8.65
C ASP A 145 -20.33 -19.06 -8.13
N TRP A 146 -19.25 -18.45 -7.65
CA TRP A 146 -19.25 -17.04 -7.22
C TRP A 146 -18.97 -16.10 -8.38
N THR A 147 -19.40 -14.87 -8.25
CA THR A 147 -19.03 -13.78 -9.17
C THR A 147 -18.15 -12.79 -8.41
N VAL A 148 -16.84 -12.85 -8.64
CA VAL A 148 -15.86 -11.99 -7.96
C VAL A 148 -15.53 -10.79 -8.85
N GLU A 149 -16.22 -9.68 -8.63
CA GLU A 149 -16.08 -8.43 -9.40
C GLU A 149 -15.58 -7.30 -8.48
N PRO A 150 -14.26 -7.14 -8.29
CA PRO A 150 -13.72 -6.04 -7.50
C PRO A 150 -13.80 -4.73 -8.27
N GLU A 151 -14.26 -3.68 -7.61
CA GLU A 151 -14.17 -2.30 -8.10
C GLU A 151 -12.96 -1.61 -7.46
N ILE A 152 -12.24 -0.78 -8.22
CA ILE A 152 -11.13 0.01 -7.70
C ILE A 152 -11.55 1.47 -7.63
N MET A 153 -11.45 2.05 -6.43
CA MET A 153 -11.68 3.48 -6.20
C MET A 153 -10.35 4.23 -6.19
N ILE A 154 -10.25 5.25 -7.00
CA ILE A 154 -9.12 6.19 -6.99
C ILE A 154 -9.55 7.41 -6.17
N PRO A 155 -8.99 7.61 -4.96
CA PRO A 155 -9.37 8.73 -4.11
C PRO A 155 -8.69 10.03 -4.53
N LEU A 156 -9.29 11.16 -4.19
CA LEU A 156 -8.73 12.51 -4.36
C LEU A 156 -8.46 12.90 -5.83
N VAL A 157 -9.34 12.49 -6.72
CA VAL A 157 -9.38 12.96 -8.11
C VAL A 157 -9.90 14.39 -8.17
#